data_cfeac81f07da121660f22d491ed5c89f
#
_entry.id   cfeac81f07da121660f22d491ed5c89f
#
_cell.length_a   1.000
_cell.length_b   1.000
_cell.length_c   1.000
_cell.angle_alpha   90.00
_cell.angle_beta   90.00
_cell.angle_gamma   90.00
#
_symmetry.space_group_name_H-M   'P 1'
#
loop_
_entity.id
_entity.type
_entity.pdbx_description
1 polymer ?
#
loop_
_entity_poly.entity_id
_entity_poly.type
_entity_poly.pdbx_seq_one_letter_code
_entity_poly.pdbx_strand_id
1 'polypeptide(L)'
;FLSGMATISCAAELDPKAVVFKLPDQINWGPVTPSGNQQTILFGHPTKPGLYGAMTKWLAGNHFSRPHFHPNDRFITVLSGTWWVGSGPDFDPNASVPMPAGAFVTHYGKQVHWDGADAVLLIVGEGPATITPFVPATPTGR
;
A
#
# COMPACT_ATOMS: atom_id res chain seq x y z
N PHE A 1 18.40 -1.64 54.58
CA PHE A 1 17.47 -1.35 53.47
C PHE A 1 18.16 -0.40 52.52
N LEU A 2 18.68 -0.90 51.38
CA LEU A 2 19.14 -0.05 50.27
C LEU A 2 17.94 0.26 49.40
N SER A 3 17.52 1.53 49.41
CA SER A 3 16.51 2.05 48.51
C SER A 3 17.19 2.31 47.15
N GLY A 4 16.98 1.45 46.18
CA GLY A 4 17.43 1.66 44.79
C GLY A 4 16.59 2.77 44.14
N MET A 5 17.19 3.92 43.92
CA MET A 5 16.58 4.97 43.08
C MET A 5 16.62 4.49 41.62
N ALA A 6 15.45 4.17 41.07
CA ALA A 6 15.30 3.96 39.64
C ALA A 6 15.55 5.31 38.94
N THR A 7 16.64 5.40 38.20
CA THR A 7 16.87 6.54 37.32
C THR A 7 15.87 6.44 36.15
N ILE A 8 14.88 7.34 36.11
CA ILE A 8 14.04 7.52 34.95
C ILE A 8 14.94 8.10 33.86
N SER A 9 15.32 7.29 32.90
CA SER A 9 15.97 7.76 31.68
C SER A 9 14.94 8.57 30.90
N CYS A 10 15.08 9.88 30.93
CA CYS A 10 14.30 10.77 30.07
C CYS A 10 14.79 10.53 28.65
N ALA A 11 13.95 9.96 27.78
CA ALA A 11 14.26 9.82 26.36
C ALA A 11 14.53 11.21 25.79
N ALA A 12 15.61 11.36 25.01
CA ALA A 12 15.94 12.62 24.35
C ALA A 12 14.79 13.03 23.39
N GLU A 13 14.38 14.27 23.46
CA GLU A 13 13.43 14.81 22.49
C GLU A 13 14.09 15.00 21.13
N LEU A 14 13.39 14.58 20.05
CA LEU A 14 13.85 14.82 18.69
C LEU A 14 13.52 16.25 18.25
N ASP A 15 14.47 16.91 17.58
CA ASP A 15 14.22 18.20 16.95
C ASP A 15 13.23 18.04 15.80
N PRO A 16 12.03 18.63 15.83
CA PRO A 16 11.03 18.49 14.79
C PRO A 16 11.43 19.13 13.45
N LYS A 17 12.48 19.95 13.45
CA LYS A 17 13.08 20.50 12.21
C LYS A 17 13.99 19.47 11.52
N ALA A 18 14.49 18.48 12.27
CA ALA A 18 15.38 17.44 11.77
C ALA A 18 14.65 16.12 11.52
N VAL A 19 13.73 15.76 12.40
CA VAL A 19 13.05 14.45 12.36
C VAL A 19 11.57 14.60 12.68
N VAL A 20 10.74 14.06 11.78
CA VAL A 20 9.29 13.90 11.99
C VAL A 20 8.94 12.44 11.87
N PHE A 21 8.13 11.93 12.77
CA PHE A 21 7.72 10.54 12.78
C PHE A 21 6.24 10.37 13.15
N LYS A 22 5.69 9.21 12.83
CA LYS A 22 4.41 8.72 13.33
C LYS A 22 4.58 7.31 13.87
N LEU A 23 4.12 7.08 15.07
CA LEU A 23 4.03 5.74 15.64
C LEU A 23 2.81 4.99 15.08
N PRO A 24 2.78 3.64 15.17
CA PRO A 24 1.67 2.86 14.60
C PRO A 24 0.27 3.26 15.06
N ASP A 25 0.12 3.67 16.32
CA ASP A 25 -1.13 4.15 16.92
C ASP A 25 -1.53 5.56 16.46
N GLN A 26 -0.61 6.28 15.83
CA GLN A 26 -0.82 7.61 15.24
C GLN A 26 -1.15 7.54 13.74
N ILE A 27 -1.20 6.35 13.16
CA ILE A 27 -1.60 6.14 11.76
C ILE A 27 -3.13 6.20 11.66
N ASN A 28 -3.63 7.24 11.02
CA ASN A 28 -5.06 7.40 10.78
C ASN A 28 -5.41 6.82 9.41
N TRP A 29 -6.06 5.66 9.43
CA TRP A 29 -6.53 5.00 8.22
C TRP A 29 -7.78 5.69 7.67
N GLY A 30 -7.81 5.89 6.36
CA GLY A 30 -8.99 6.37 5.65
C GLY A 30 -10.15 5.36 5.66
N PRO A 31 -11.27 5.69 5.03
CA PRO A 31 -12.42 4.80 4.96
C PRO A 31 -12.09 3.53 4.18
N VAL A 32 -12.84 2.46 4.48
CA VAL A 32 -12.75 1.21 3.71
C VAL A 32 -13.31 1.46 2.31
N THR A 33 -12.52 1.13 1.29
CA THR A 33 -12.96 1.20 -0.11
C THR A 33 -13.86 0.02 -0.49
N PRO A 34 -14.60 0.10 -1.60
CA PRO A 34 -15.39 -1.05 -2.10
C PRO A 34 -14.54 -2.30 -2.37
N SER A 35 -13.25 -2.16 -2.64
CA SER A 35 -12.33 -3.29 -2.82
C SER A 35 -11.86 -3.91 -1.51
N GLY A 36 -12.22 -3.35 -0.35
CA GLY A 36 -11.87 -3.89 0.97
C GLY A 36 -10.48 -3.47 1.46
N ASN A 37 -10.02 -2.29 1.09
CA ASN A 37 -8.78 -1.74 1.61
C ASN A 37 -8.98 -0.34 2.21
N GLN A 38 -7.99 0.08 2.99
CA GLN A 38 -7.87 1.42 3.57
C GLN A 38 -6.50 1.99 3.20
N GLN A 39 -6.41 3.30 3.04
CA GLN A 39 -5.16 3.97 2.74
C GLN A 39 -4.89 5.12 3.70
N THR A 40 -3.61 5.39 3.98
CA THR A 40 -3.12 6.59 4.63
C THR A 40 -1.97 7.18 3.85
N ILE A 41 -1.91 8.50 3.75
CA ILE A 41 -0.83 9.21 3.06
C ILE A 41 0.23 9.57 4.10
N LEU A 42 1.49 9.19 3.83
CA LEU A 42 2.63 9.48 4.69
C LEU A 42 3.33 10.78 4.29
N PHE A 43 3.50 11.00 2.99
CA PHE A 43 4.07 12.23 2.43
C PHE A 43 3.63 12.40 0.97
N GLY A 44 3.76 13.62 0.45
CA GLY A 44 3.26 13.95 -0.89
C GLY A 44 1.76 13.74 -1.03
N HIS A 45 1.30 13.50 -2.25
CA HIS A 45 -0.10 13.16 -2.50
C HIS A 45 -0.24 12.35 -3.80
N PRO A 46 -0.89 11.17 -3.77
CA PRO A 46 -0.98 10.30 -4.95
C PRO A 46 -1.79 10.88 -6.11
N THR A 47 -2.58 11.94 -5.90
CA THR A 47 -3.34 12.58 -7.00
C THR A 47 -2.62 13.77 -7.62
N LYS A 48 -1.46 14.15 -7.11
CA LYS A 48 -0.68 15.31 -7.58
C LYS A 48 0.64 14.86 -8.19
N PRO A 49 1.23 15.64 -9.10
CA PRO A 49 2.60 15.41 -9.55
C PRO A 49 3.59 15.42 -8.40
N GLY A 50 4.65 14.63 -8.51
CA GLY A 50 5.73 14.53 -7.54
C GLY A 50 5.70 13.23 -6.74
N LEU A 51 6.77 13.03 -5.99
CA LEU A 51 6.96 11.84 -5.18
C LEU A 51 5.92 11.77 -4.04
N TYR A 52 5.33 10.60 -3.84
CA TYR A 52 4.43 10.33 -2.72
C TYR A 52 4.78 9.01 -2.03
N GLY A 53 4.39 8.92 -0.76
CA GLY A 53 4.40 7.67 0.00
C GLY A 53 3.07 7.47 0.72
N ALA A 54 2.55 6.26 0.65
CA ALA A 54 1.30 5.87 1.28
C ALA A 54 1.41 4.47 1.86
N MET A 55 0.61 4.18 2.87
CA MET A 55 0.36 2.80 3.29
C MET A 55 -1.03 2.38 2.86
N THR A 56 -1.14 1.13 2.44
CA THR A 56 -2.42 0.48 2.15
C THR A 56 -2.57 -0.74 3.05
N LYS A 57 -3.72 -0.86 3.68
CA LYS A 57 -4.10 -2.04 4.46
C LYS A 57 -5.25 -2.75 3.75
N TRP A 58 -5.01 -3.95 3.28
CA TRP A 58 -6.03 -4.87 2.81
C TRP A 58 -6.64 -5.59 3.99
N LEU A 59 -7.96 -5.63 4.05
CA LEU A 59 -8.69 -6.35 5.09
C LEU A 59 -8.68 -7.84 4.82
N ALA A 60 -8.78 -8.63 5.90
CA ALA A 60 -8.93 -10.08 5.81
C ALA A 60 -10.19 -10.47 5.05
N GLY A 61 -10.12 -11.58 4.32
CA GLY A 61 -11.21 -12.09 3.48
C GLY A 61 -10.85 -12.10 1.99
N ASN A 62 -11.84 -12.34 1.16
CA ASN A 62 -11.65 -12.42 -0.29
C ASN A 62 -11.81 -11.03 -0.95
N HIS A 63 -10.95 -10.10 -0.53
CA HIS A 63 -10.95 -8.72 -1.02
C HIS A 63 -9.86 -8.55 -2.08
N PHE A 64 -10.26 -8.20 -3.30
CA PHE A 64 -9.36 -7.93 -4.42
C PHE A 64 -9.78 -6.69 -5.20
N SER A 65 -8.80 -5.94 -5.69
CA SER A 65 -9.01 -5.01 -6.79
C SER A 65 -9.29 -5.77 -8.08
N ARG A 66 -10.05 -5.17 -8.98
CA ARG A 66 -10.22 -5.71 -10.32
C ARG A 66 -9.05 -5.28 -11.21
N PRO A 67 -8.81 -5.94 -12.36
CA PRO A 67 -7.77 -5.56 -13.29
C PRO A 67 -7.79 -4.07 -13.60
N HIS A 68 -6.66 -3.42 -13.39
CA HIS A 68 -6.48 -1.98 -13.56
C HIS A 68 -5.01 -1.65 -13.81
N PHE A 69 -4.72 -0.40 -14.10
CA PHE A 69 -3.36 0.11 -14.19
C PHE A 69 -3.25 1.54 -13.65
N HIS A 70 -2.01 1.96 -13.41
CA HIS A 70 -1.65 3.32 -12.99
C HIS A 70 -0.77 3.96 -14.08
N PRO A 71 -0.71 5.29 -14.18
CA PRO A 71 0.10 5.95 -15.22
C PRO A 71 1.61 5.78 -15.00
N ASN A 72 2.07 5.67 -13.75
CA ASN A 72 3.48 5.65 -13.36
C ASN A 72 3.81 4.40 -12.54
N ASP A 73 5.11 4.10 -12.44
CA ASP A 73 5.61 3.00 -11.63
C ASP A 73 5.31 3.20 -10.14
N ARG A 74 5.07 2.09 -9.46
CA ARG A 74 4.89 2.05 -8.00
C ARG A 74 5.81 1.00 -7.42
N PHE A 75 6.49 1.37 -6.33
CA PHE A 75 7.41 0.52 -5.58
C PHE A 75 6.77 0.16 -4.26
N ILE A 76 6.60 -1.12 -4.01
CA ILE A 76 5.74 -1.62 -2.95
C ILE A 76 6.52 -2.60 -2.09
N THR A 77 6.49 -2.39 -0.78
CA THR A 77 7.03 -3.33 0.22
C THR A 77 5.89 -3.87 1.06
N VAL A 78 5.85 -5.18 1.22
CA VAL A 78 4.90 -5.85 2.12
C VAL A 78 5.44 -5.74 3.55
N LEU A 79 4.72 -5.02 4.41
CA LEU A 79 5.12 -4.81 5.81
C LEU A 79 4.64 -5.92 6.72
N SER A 80 3.43 -6.43 6.48
CA SER A 80 2.85 -7.53 7.27
C SER A 80 1.81 -8.30 6.45
N GLY A 81 1.50 -9.52 6.86
CA GLY A 81 0.55 -10.39 6.20
C GLY A 81 1.08 -10.99 4.90
N THR A 82 0.16 -11.41 4.03
CA THR A 82 0.47 -11.93 2.69
C THR A 82 -0.39 -11.17 1.67
N TRP A 83 0.27 -10.48 0.76
CA TRP A 83 -0.36 -9.78 -0.33
C TRP A 83 -0.40 -10.68 -1.57
N TRP A 84 -1.56 -10.81 -2.18
CA TRP A 84 -1.78 -11.66 -3.35
C TRP A 84 -1.87 -10.82 -4.60
N VAL A 85 -1.04 -11.14 -5.60
CA VAL A 85 -0.85 -10.31 -6.79
C VAL A 85 -1.08 -11.14 -8.05
N GLY A 86 -1.80 -10.57 -8.99
CA GLY A 86 -1.96 -11.09 -10.34
C GLY A 86 -1.63 -10.03 -11.38
N SER A 87 -1.33 -10.47 -12.59
CA SER A 87 -1.01 -9.60 -13.72
C SER A 87 -1.84 -9.95 -14.94
N GLY A 88 -2.05 -8.96 -15.80
CA GLY A 88 -2.84 -9.12 -17.01
C GLY A 88 -4.35 -8.95 -16.79
N PRO A 89 -5.14 -9.10 -17.88
CA PRO A 89 -6.56 -8.80 -17.89
C PRO A 89 -7.44 -9.89 -17.25
N ASP A 90 -6.91 -11.11 -17.15
CA ASP A 90 -7.68 -12.27 -16.70
C ASP A 90 -7.68 -12.31 -15.17
N PHE A 91 -8.83 -11.96 -14.57
CA PHE A 91 -9.00 -11.93 -13.14
C PHE A 91 -9.30 -13.32 -12.59
N ASP A 92 -8.32 -13.93 -11.97
CA ASP A 92 -8.47 -15.21 -11.26
C ASP A 92 -7.72 -15.17 -9.91
N PRO A 93 -8.38 -14.84 -8.81
CA PRO A 93 -7.76 -14.84 -7.48
C PRO A 93 -7.08 -16.14 -7.09
N ASN A 94 -7.54 -17.29 -7.61
CA ASN A 94 -6.92 -18.59 -7.34
C ASN A 94 -5.58 -18.77 -8.05
N ALA A 95 -5.32 -17.99 -9.10
CA ALA A 95 -4.04 -17.95 -9.82
C ALA A 95 -3.11 -16.83 -9.33
N SER A 96 -3.48 -16.10 -8.28
CA SER A 96 -2.64 -15.05 -7.71
C SER A 96 -1.40 -15.62 -7.02
N VAL A 97 -0.34 -14.82 -7.00
CA VAL A 97 0.96 -15.18 -6.42
C VAL A 97 1.10 -14.53 -5.05
N PRO A 98 1.41 -15.30 -3.98
CA PRO A 98 1.58 -14.76 -2.64
C PRO A 98 2.89 -14.00 -2.50
N MET A 99 2.80 -12.79 -1.96
CA MET A 99 3.92 -11.93 -1.58
C MET A 99 3.93 -11.79 -0.05
N PRO A 100 4.79 -12.53 0.67
CA PRO A 100 4.86 -12.47 2.13
C PRO A 100 5.49 -11.16 2.61
N ALA A 101 5.40 -10.90 3.92
CA ALA A 101 6.09 -9.78 4.56
C ALA A 101 7.59 -9.77 4.21
N GLY A 102 8.13 -8.60 3.88
CA GLY A 102 9.48 -8.40 3.37
C GLY A 102 9.61 -8.48 1.84
N ALA A 103 8.58 -8.93 1.12
CA ALA A 103 8.61 -8.92 -0.34
C ALA A 103 8.63 -7.47 -0.88
N PHE A 104 9.36 -7.27 -1.97
CA PHE A 104 9.40 -6.04 -2.75
C PHE A 104 8.81 -6.29 -4.13
N VAL A 105 7.87 -5.45 -4.54
CA VAL A 105 7.12 -5.60 -5.80
C VAL A 105 7.12 -4.27 -6.54
N THR A 106 7.36 -4.30 -7.85
CA THR A 106 7.17 -3.15 -8.73
C THR A 106 5.93 -3.36 -9.59
N HIS A 107 4.98 -2.43 -9.51
CA HIS A 107 3.93 -2.30 -10.51
C HIS A 107 4.37 -1.27 -11.54
N TYR A 108 4.68 -1.73 -12.75
CA TYR A 108 5.06 -0.85 -13.84
C TYR A 108 3.88 -0.03 -14.33
N GLY A 109 4.15 1.22 -14.65
CA GLY A 109 3.16 2.14 -15.19
C GLY A 109 2.50 1.58 -16.46
N LYS A 110 1.19 1.79 -16.60
CA LYS A 110 0.36 1.36 -17.73
C LYS A 110 0.25 -0.16 -17.94
N GLN A 111 0.79 -0.97 -17.01
CA GLN A 111 0.67 -2.42 -17.06
C GLN A 111 -0.47 -2.90 -16.17
N VAL A 112 -1.32 -3.76 -16.73
CA VAL A 112 -2.50 -4.28 -16.05
C VAL A 112 -2.12 -5.27 -14.97
N HIS A 113 -2.64 -5.06 -13.79
CA HIS A 113 -2.49 -5.93 -12.62
C HIS A 113 -3.76 -5.91 -11.76
N TRP A 114 -3.82 -6.79 -10.80
CA TRP A 114 -4.83 -6.85 -9.76
C TRP A 114 -4.21 -7.48 -8.51
N ASP A 115 -4.74 -7.15 -7.36
CA ASP A 115 -4.14 -7.52 -6.08
C ASP A 115 -5.16 -7.49 -4.96
N GLY A 116 -4.84 -8.12 -3.84
CA GLY A 116 -5.73 -8.13 -2.69
C GLY A 116 -5.26 -8.93 -1.49
N ALA A 117 -6.19 -9.09 -0.60
CA ALA A 117 -6.19 -9.84 0.65
C ALA A 117 -5.06 -9.50 1.63
N ASP A 118 -5.34 -9.63 2.83
CA ASP A 118 -4.74 -9.55 4.17
C ASP A 118 -3.25 -9.16 4.25
N ALA A 119 -2.97 -7.88 4.02
CA ALA A 119 -1.61 -7.35 4.11
C ALA A 119 -1.60 -5.85 4.41
N VAL A 120 -0.50 -5.38 4.99
CA VAL A 120 -0.16 -3.96 5.08
C VAL A 120 1.03 -3.70 4.17
N LEU A 121 0.89 -2.71 3.30
CA LEU A 121 1.85 -2.34 2.26
C LEU A 121 2.39 -0.92 2.49
N LEU A 122 3.66 -0.70 2.19
CA LEU A 122 4.21 0.62 1.94
C LEU A 122 4.35 0.80 0.43
N ILE A 123 3.80 1.88 -0.08
CA ILE A 123 3.82 2.23 -1.51
C ILE A 123 4.53 3.56 -1.68
N VAL A 124 5.54 3.60 -2.53
CA VAL A 124 6.22 4.82 -2.96
C VAL A 124 6.12 4.91 -4.48
N GLY A 125 5.81 6.08 -4.99
CA GLY A 125 5.67 6.28 -6.43
C GLY A 125 5.70 7.74 -6.83
N GLU A 126 5.65 7.96 -8.13
CA GLU A 126 5.49 9.28 -8.74
C GLU A 126 4.01 9.51 -9.04
N GLY A 127 3.48 10.62 -8.57
CA GLY A 127 2.10 11.00 -8.85
C GLY A 127 1.95 11.71 -10.20
N PRO A 128 0.75 11.75 -10.74
CA PRO A 128 -0.48 11.19 -10.20
C PRO A 128 -0.52 9.65 -10.29
N ALA A 129 -1.10 9.02 -9.27
CA ALA A 129 -1.29 7.56 -9.18
C ALA A 129 -2.79 7.21 -9.31
N THR A 130 -3.44 7.77 -10.30
CA THR A 130 -4.84 7.47 -10.61
C THR A 130 -5.01 6.00 -11.01
N ILE A 131 -6.16 5.43 -10.70
CA ILE A 131 -6.52 4.07 -11.08
C ILE A 131 -7.36 4.13 -12.35
N THR A 132 -6.92 3.41 -13.40
CA THR A 132 -7.72 3.22 -14.61
C THR A 132 -8.15 1.75 -14.68
N PRO A 133 -9.45 1.46 -14.58
CA PRO A 133 -9.96 0.10 -14.74
C PRO A 133 -9.62 -0.43 -16.14
N PHE A 134 -9.21 -1.69 -16.22
CA PHE A 134 -9.06 -2.37 -17.50
C PHE A 134 -10.44 -2.84 -17.98
N VAL A 135 -10.82 -2.41 -19.18
CA VAL A 135 -12.04 -2.87 -19.85
C VAL A 135 -11.61 -3.68 -21.06
N PRO A 136 -11.92 -4.99 -21.12
CA PRO A 136 -11.66 -5.79 -22.31
C PRO A 136 -12.36 -5.19 -23.53
N ALA A 137 -11.68 -5.23 -24.68
CA ALA A 137 -12.32 -4.84 -25.93
C ALA A 137 -13.55 -5.74 -26.16
N THR A 138 -14.71 -5.12 -26.44
CA THR A 138 -15.90 -5.87 -26.84
C THR A 138 -15.57 -6.61 -28.13
N PRO A 139 -15.80 -7.96 -28.22
CA PRO A 139 -15.62 -8.65 -29.48
C PRO A 139 -16.51 -7.98 -30.53
N THR A 140 -15.91 -7.40 -31.55
CA THR A 140 -16.67 -6.96 -32.72
C THR A 140 -17.20 -8.22 -33.38
N GLY A 141 -18.49 -8.50 -33.16
CA GLY A 141 -19.16 -9.62 -33.80
C GLY A 141 -18.99 -9.49 -35.33
N ARG A 142 -18.53 -10.57 -35.94
CA ARG A 142 -18.63 -10.77 -37.41
C ARG A 142 -20.00 -11.27 -37.75
#